data_bb60690a573fb82ee193f28603d356f5
#
_entry.id   bb60690a573fb82ee193f28603d356f5
#
_cell.length_a   1.000
_cell.length_b   1.000
_cell.length_c   1.000
_cell.angle_alpha   90.00
_cell.angle_beta   90.00
_cell.angle_gamma   90.00
#
_symmetry.space_group_name_H-M   'P 1'
#
loop_
_entity.id
_entity.type
_entity.pdbx_description
1 polymer ?
#
loop_
_entity_poly.entity_id
_entity_poly.type
_entity_poly.pdbx_seq_one_letter_code
_entity_poly.pdbx_strand_id
1 'polypeptide(L)'
;MKTDFPTITILGGGLLGGSLALALAALNDPPKVYLWVRNPETVKGAKALGISGVTTDLHEAVLNASLVILAVPVGAMEPLLTAALDAGLPAKCLITDVGSIKRLPHQKISHLLLGREAYFIGSHPMAGSERNGLAAASAQLFNNAACLLTNDNAAPAESAAALDRFWKSVGCRTAWMSAAVHDELVARISHLPHLIAASAARVCLKDPSEGRFGGGGLRDTTRVAAGNPEMWAEIVTENREALVVPIKETIVDLQEILTYLEKGDHEKTLEWLHAAKQQRDTLNHLF
;
A
#
# COMPACT_ATOMS: atom_id res chain seq x y z
N MET A 1 3.21 19.45 13.11
CA MET A 1 3.98 18.63 14.07
C MET A 1 5.37 18.47 13.49
N LYS A 2 6.40 18.36 14.32
CA LYS A 2 7.77 18.10 13.89
C LYS A 2 7.99 16.59 13.80
N THR A 3 8.71 16.12 12.77
CA THR A 3 9.13 14.70 12.70
C THR A 3 10.45 14.51 13.44
N ASP A 4 10.68 13.32 13.97
CA ASP A 4 11.95 12.94 14.63
C ASP A 4 13.10 12.73 13.63
N PHE A 5 12.80 12.73 12.33
CA PHE A 5 13.75 12.46 11.27
C PHE A 5 14.16 13.77 10.57
N PRO A 6 15.38 14.28 10.79
CA PRO A 6 15.84 15.55 10.18
C PRO A 6 16.02 15.46 8.67
N THR A 7 16.38 14.27 8.15
CA THR A 7 16.56 14.02 6.73
C THR A 7 15.85 12.73 6.33
N ILE A 8 14.91 12.84 5.40
CA ILE A 8 14.10 11.72 4.92
C ILE A 8 14.40 11.50 3.45
N THR A 9 14.73 10.26 3.10
CA THR A 9 14.93 9.86 1.71
C THR A 9 13.78 8.94 1.29
N ILE A 10 13.08 9.31 0.22
CA ILE A 10 12.01 8.53 -0.40
C ILE A 10 12.58 7.92 -1.68
N LEU A 11 12.67 6.60 -1.73
CA LEU A 11 13.17 5.86 -2.89
C LEU A 11 11.98 5.42 -3.74
N GLY A 12 11.67 6.18 -4.78
CA GLY A 12 10.56 5.94 -5.72
C GLY A 12 9.61 7.12 -5.84
N GLY A 13 9.51 7.68 -7.05
CA GLY A 13 8.68 8.85 -7.39
C GLY A 13 7.34 8.48 -8.02
N GLY A 14 6.66 7.46 -7.48
CA GLY A 14 5.28 7.12 -7.86
C GLY A 14 4.24 7.95 -7.12
N LEU A 15 2.99 7.47 -7.13
CA LEU A 15 1.87 8.08 -6.40
C LEU A 15 2.20 8.27 -4.91
N LEU A 16 2.57 7.19 -4.21
CA LEU A 16 2.81 7.23 -2.76
C LEU A 16 4.06 8.04 -2.41
N GLY A 17 5.18 7.81 -3.10
CA GLY A 17 6.43 8.54 -2.83
C GLY A 17 6.31 10.03 -3.11
N GLY A 18 5.67 10.41 -4.22
CA GLY A 18 5.38 11.81 -4.54
C GLY A 18 4.44 12.46 -3.53
N SER A 19 3.38 11.74 -3.11
CA SER A 19 2.44 12.23 -2.10
C SER A 19 3.10 12.41 -0.74
N LEU A 20 4.00 11.52 -0.32
CA LEU A 20 4.80 11.68 0.90
C LEU A 20 5.68 12.92 0.83
N ALA A 21 6.39 13.12 -0.29
CA ALA A 21 7.22 14.30 -0.46
C ALA A 21 6.43 15.61 -0.34
N LEU A 22 5.22 15.65 -0.94
CA LEU A 22 4.32 16.79 -0.85
C LEU A 22 3.75 16.97 0.56
N ALA A 23 3.34 15.89 1.23
CA ALA A 23 2.79 15.95 2.59
C ALA A 23 3.84 16.45 3.59
N LEU A 24 5.09 15.99 3.47
CA LEU A 24 6.20 16.41 4.31
C LEU A 24 6.57 17.88 4.09
N ALA A 25 6.54 18.34 2.84
CA ALA A 25 6.77 19.76 2.52
C ALA A 25 5.69 20.69 3.08
N ALA A 26 4.48 20.19 3.31
CA ALA A 26 3.36 20.94 3.86
C ALA A 26 3.36 21.01 5.41
N LEU A 27 4.30 20.35 6.11
CA LEU A 27 4.43 20.44 7.56
C LEU A 27 4.90 21.84 7.99
N ASN A 28 4.52 22.29 9.20
CA ASN A 28 4.95 23.59 9.74
C ASN A 28 6.48 23.67 9.96
N ASP A 29 7.13 22.55 10.25
CA ASP A 29 8.59 22.41 10.37
C ASP A 29 9.00 21.22 9.49
N PRO A 30 9.17 21.45 8.17
CA PRO A 30 9.42 20.39 7.22
C PRO A 30 10.85 19.82 7.39
N PRO A 31 11.02 18.49 7.37
CA PRO A 31 12.33 17.87 7.32
C PRO A 31 13.00 18.15 5.97
N LYS A 32 14.31 17.90 5.89
CA LYS A 32 14.96 17.84 4.59
C LYS A 32 14.52 16.56 3.88
N VAL A 33 13.93 16.70 2.69
CA VAL A 33 13.41 15.55 1.92
C VAL A 33 14.20 15.38 0.64
N TYR A 34 14.66 14.15 0.39
CA TYR A 34 15.16 13.72 -0.92
C TYR A 34 14.18 12.74 -1.54
N LEU A 35 13.72 13.02 -2.74
CA LEU A 35 12.96 12.09 -3.57
C LEU A 35 13.88 11.54 -4.65
N TRP A 36 14.31 10.28 -4.50
CA TRP A 36 15.09 9.63 -5.54
C TRP A 36 14.17 9.02 -6.60
N VAL A 37 14.50 9.28 -7.86
CA VAL A 37 13.77 8.73 -9.00
C VAL A 37 14.75 8.16 -10.02
N ARG A 38 14.43 7.01 -10.61
CA ARG A 38 15.29 6.36 -11.60
C ARG A 38 15.34 7.11 -12.94
N ASN A 39 14.20 7.68 -13.33
CA ASN A 39 14.05 8.32 -14.64
C ASN A 39 14.25 9.85 -14.54
N PRO A 40 15.21 10.47 -15.28
CA PRO A 40 15.40 11.91 -15.31
C PRO A 40 14.15 12.71 -15.70
N GLU A 41 13.28 12.17 -16.55
CA GLU A 41 12.04 12.85 -16.91
C GLU A 41 11.08 13.01 -15.70
N THR A 42 11.11 12.07 -14.75
CA THR A 42 10.35 12.19 -13.50
C THR A 42 10.82 13.37 -12.65
N VAL A 43 12.10 13.76 -12.73
CA VAL A 43 12.65 14.94 -12.03
C VAL A 43 11.91 16.22 -12.45
N LYS A 44 11.66 16.38 -13.75
CA LYS A 44 10.94 17.56 -14.27
C LYS A 44 9.49 17.59 -13.71
N GLY A 45 8.81 16.45 -13.75
CA GLY A 45 7.46 16.33 -13.20
C GLY A 45 7.40 16.62 -11.69
N ALA A 46 8.37 16.12 -10.91
CA ALA A 46 8.45 16.36 -9.46
C ALA A 46 8.68 17.84 -9.15
N LYS A 47 9.59 18.51 -9.88
CA LYS A 47 9.83 19.95 -9.73
C LYS A 47 8.60 20.78 -10.08
N ALA A 48 7.86 20.40 -11.11
CA ALA A 48 6.61 21.05 -11.49
C ALA A 48 5.52 20.96 -10.42
N LEU A 49 5.54 19.90 -9.60
CA LEU A 49 4.67 19.72 -8.43
C LEU A 49 5.20 20.43 -7.15
N GLY A 50 6.33 21.14 -7.22
CA GLY A 50 6.91 21.83 -6.08
C GLY A 50 7.83 20.97 -5.20
N ILE A 51 8.20 19.77 -5.63
CA ILE A 51 9.16 18.90 -4.90
C ILE A 51 10.59 19.36 -5.27
N SER A 52 11.25 20.08 -4.36
CA SER A 52 12.57 20.67 -4.60
C SER A 52 13.73 19.67 -4.48
N GLY A 53 13.67 18.74 -3.54
CA GLY A 53 14.72 17.77 -3.23
C GLY A 53 14.67 16.51 -4.09
N VAL A 54 14.41 16.62 -5.40
CA VAL A 54 14.35 15.47 -6.31
C VAL A 54 15.67 15.27 -7.03
N THR A 55 16.19 14.02 -7.03
CA THR A 55 17.46 13.65 -7.67
C THR A 55 17.39 12.26 -8.30
N THR A 56 18.27 12.01 -9.27
CA THR A 56 18.56 10.67 -9.81
C THR A 56 19.85 10.08 -9.23
N ASP A 57 20.61 10.88 -8.49
CA ASP A 57 21.81 10.42 -7.80
C ASP A 57 21.44 9.75 -6.48
N LEU A 58 21.66 8.43 -6.39
CA LEU A 58 21.31 7.64 -5.22
C LEU A 58 22.24 7.97 -4.04
N HIS A 59 23.53 8.24 -4.29
CA HIS A 59 24.49 8.62 -3.26
C HIS A 59 24.07 9.96 -2.60
N GLU A 60 23.77 10.98 -3.41
CA GLU A 60 23.24 12.25 -2.90
C GLU A 60 21.99 12.05 -2.03
N ALA A 61 21.08 11.19 -2.50
CA ALA A 61 19.80 10.96 -1.84
C ALA A 61 19.96 10.32 -0.46
N VAL A 62 20.90 9.37 -0.28
CA VAL A 62 20.98 8.54 0.94
C VAL A 62 22.03 8.97 1.95
N LEU A 63 23.02 9.76 1.55
CA LEU A 63 24.24 10.08 2.33
C LEU A 63 23.96 10.59 3.75
N ASN A 64 22.87 11.31 3.96
CA ASN A 64 22.50 11.89 5.27
C ASN A 64 21.13 11.43 5.76
N ALA A 65 20.61 10.33 5.23
CA ALA A 65 19.28 9.85 5.57
C ALA A 65 19.22 9.38 7.04
N SER A 66 18.23 9.86 7.77
CA SER A 66 17.85 9.33 9.08
C SER A 66 16.65 8.37 8.97
N LEU A 67 15.83 8.54 7.93
CA LEU A 67 14.76 7.64 7.52
C LEU A 67 14.83 7.41 6.01
N VAL A 68 14.79 6.15 5.58
CA VAL A 68 14.59 5.76 4.17
C VAL A 68 13.23 5.10 4.01
N ILE A 69 12.48 5.54 3.02
CA ILE A 69 11.16 4.99 2.67
C ILE A 69 11.23 4.35 1.28
N LEU A 70 11.07 3.03 1.22
CA LEU A 70 11.02 2.27 -0.02
C LEU A 70 9.63 2.40 -0.65
N ALA A 71 9.48 3.31 -1.60
CA ALA A 71 8.21 3.59 -2.29
C ALA A 71 8.21 3.00 -3.72
N VAL A 72 8.64 1.76 -3.84
CA VAL A 72 8.74 0.97 -5.07
C VAL A 72 7.99 -0.36 -4.90
N PRO A 73 7.69 -1.09 -6.00
CA PRO A 73 7.17 -2.45 -5.93
C PRO A 73 8.01 -3.35 -5.04
N VAL A 74 7.38 -4.34 -4.39
CA VAL A 74 8.04 -5.18 -3.37
C VAL A 74 9.25 -5.92 -3.95
N GLY A 75 9.13 -6.44 -5.16
CA GLY A 75 10.23 -7.11 -5.84
C GLY A 75 11.45 -6.22 -6.12
N ALA A 76 11.27 -4.90 -6.16
CA ALA A 76 12.35 -3.94 -6.37
C ALA A 76 13.00 -3.44 -5.06
N MET A 77 12.42 -3.73 -3.89
CA MET A 77 12.89 -3.18 -2.60
C MET A 77 14.29 -3.69 -2.23
N GLU A 78 14.50 -5.01 -2.31
CA GLU A 78 15.77 -5.65 -1.97
C GLU A 78 16.94 -5.15 -2.82
N PRO A 79 16.90 -5.18 -4.17
CA PRO A 79 17.99 -4.67 -4.99
C PRO A 79 18.21 -3.17 -4.84
N LEU A 80 17.15 -2.39 -4.63
CA LEU A 80 17.28 -0.95 -4.43
C LEU A 80 17.90 -0.61 -3.07
N LEU A 81 17.53 -1.33 -2.01
CA LEU A 81 18.17 -1.15 -0.70
C LEU A 81 19.63 -1.57 -0.73
N THR A 82 19.98 -2.66 -1.41
CA THR A 82 21.39 -3.05 -1.63
C THR A 82 22.18 -1.93 -2.28
N ALA A 83 21.66 -1.38 -3.37
CA ALA A 83 22.30 -0.24 -4.04
C ALA A 83 22.41 1.00 -3.14
N ALA A 84 21.41 1.27 -2.29
CA ALA A 84 21.45 2.37 -1.34
C ALA A 84 22.52 2.17 -0.24
N LEU A 85 22.68 0.94 0.24
CA LEU A 85 23.73 0.58 1.20
C LEU A 85 25.13 0.77 0.58
N ASP A 86 25.33 0.34 -0.66
CA ASP A 86 26.57 0.51 -1.41
C ASP A 86 26.85 2.00 -1.73
N ALA A 87 25.80 2.80 -1.91
CA ALA A 87 25.87 4.24 -2.12
C ALA A 87 26.15 5.03 -0.82
N GLY A 88 26.35 4.38 0.33
CA GLY A 88 26.75 5.03 1.58
C GLY A 88 25.61 5.41 2.51
N LEU A 89 24.52 4.64 2.51
CA LEU A 89 23.44 4.79 3.49
C LEU A 89 24.01 4.74 4.93
N PRO A 90 23.69 5.71 5.82
CA PRO A 90 24.20 5.75 7.18
C PRO A 90 23.85 4.49 8.01
N ALA A 91 24.79 4.07 8.87
CA ALA A 91 24.66 2.87 9.69
C ALA A 91 23.44 2.90 10.64
N LYS A 92 23.06 4.10 11.12
CA LYS A 92 21.95 4.28 12.08
C LYS A 92 20.66 4.77 11.42
N CYS A 93 20.42 4.39 10.17
CA CYS A 93 19.24 4.79 9.46
C CYS A 93 18.07 3.85 9.76
N LEU A 94 16.87 4.39 9.98
CA LEU A 94 15.65 3.60 9.97
C LEU A 94 15.18 3.41 8.53
N ILE A 95 14.80 2.18 8.18
CA ILE A 95 14.28 1.84 6.87
C ILE A 95 12.83 1.42 7.04
N THR A 96 11.96 1.92 6.19
CA THR A 96 10.57 1.53 6.09
C THR A 96 10.14 1.41 4.63
N ASP A 97 8.95 0.91 4.39
CA ASP A 97 8.36 0.80 3.05
C ASP A 97 6.93 1.35 3.02
N VAL A 98 6.30 1.29 1.86
CA VAL A 98 4.87 1.58 1.67
C VAL A 98 4.16 0.45 0.90
N GLY A 99 4.75 -0.73 0.85
CA GLY A 99 4.25 -1.88 0.10
C GLY A 99 2.96 -2.46 0.67
N SER A 100 2.25 -3.19 -0.18
CA SER A 100 0.94 -3.77 0.16
C SER A 100 1.01 -5.09 0.92
N ILE A 101 2.20 -5.68 1.07
CA ILE A 101 2.46 -6.91 1.84
C ILE A 101 3.64 -6.70 2.78
N LYS A 102 3.74 -7.52 3.85
CA LYS A 102 4.76 -7.31 4.89
C LYS A 102 5.66 -8.51 5.16
N ARG A 103 5.18 -9.76 5.02
CA ARG A 103 6.03 -10.94 5.26
C ARG A 103 7.28 -10.93 4.38
N LEU A 104 7.10 -10.74 3.08
CA LEU A 104 8.19 -10.79 2.11
C LEU A 104 9.21 -9.66 2.30
N PRO A 105 8.84 -8.38 2.48
CA PRO A 105 9.78 -7.31 2.81
C PRO A 105 10.60 -7.61 4.07
N HIS A 106 9.98 -8.08 5.17
CA HIS A 106 10.70 -8.46 6.37
C HIS A 106 11.73 -9.56 6.12
N GLN A 107 11.38 -10.59 5.34
CA GLN A 107 12.30 -11.68 5.00
C GLN A 107 13.46 -11.22 4.13
N LYS A 108 13.19 -10.43 3.09
CA LYS A 108 14.19 -10.01 2.11
C LYS A 108 15.10 -8.90 2.60
N ILE A 109 14.60 -7.98 3.43
CA ILE A 109 15.37 -6.82 3.91
C ILE A 109 16.20 -7.17 5.13
N SER A 110 15.71 -8.04 6.03
CA SER A 110 16.39 -8.33 7.29
C SER A 110 17.82 -8.84 7.11
N HIS A 111 18.08 -9.69 6.12
CA HIS A 111 19.42 -10.24 5.90
C HIS A 111 20.43 -9.18 5.40
N LEU A 112 19.98 -8.15 4.69
CA LEU A 112 20.82 -7.03 4.25
C LEU A 112 21.30 -6.15 5.40
N LEU A 113 20.57 -6.17 6.52
CA LEU A 113 20.83 -5.34 7.70
C LEU A 113 21.58 -6.10 8.81
N LEU A 114 21.88 -7.38 8.63
CA LEU A 114 22.63 -8.16 9.60
C LEU A 114 24.02 -7.56 9.86
N GLY A 115 24.35 -7.35 11.15
CA GLY A 115 25.61 -6.73 11.57
C GLY A 115 25.67 -5.20 11.37
N ARG A 116 24.57 -4.56 10.98
CA ARG A 116 24.44 -3.10 10.87
C ARG A 116 23.60 -2.56 12.04
N GLU A 117 23.79 -1.30 12.39
CA GLU A 117 22.94 -0.59 13.36
C GLU A 117 21.67 0.01 12.72
N ALA A 118 21.29 -0.47 11.53
CA ALA A 118 20.08 -0.08 10.80
C ALA A 118 18.95 -1.08 11.07
N TYR A 119 17.73 -0.60 11.06
CA TYR A 119 16.53 -1.40 11.34
C TYR A 119 15.49 -1.23 10.25
N PHE A 120 14.75 -2.29 9.98
CA PHE A 120 13.57 -2.24 9.11
C PHE A 120 12.29 -2.39 9.93
N ILE A 121 11.36 -1.47 9.72
CA ILE A 121 9.98 -1.53 10.23
C ILE A 121 9.08 -1.38 9.02
N GLY A 122 8.23 -2.37 8.77
CA GLY A 122 7.31 -2.33 7.65
C GLY A 122 6.17 -1.34 7.88
N SER A 123 5.77 -0.63 6.83
CA SER A 123 4.60 0.25 6.84
C SER A 123 3.74 -0.02 5.63
N HIS A 124 2.43 0.06 5.82
CA HIS A 124 1.46 0.00 4.73
C HIS A 124 0.38 1.07 4.95
N PRO A 125 0.54 2.25 4.37
CA PRO A 125 -0.54 3.23 4.34
C PRO A 125 -1.66 2.71 3.43
N MET A 126 -2.84 2.47 4.00
CA MET A 126 -4.04 2.07 3.29
C MET A 126 -4.60 3.28 2.53
N ALA A 127 -3.77 3.82 1.67
CA ALA A 127 -4.01 5.01 0.86
C ALA A 127 -3.61 4.70 -0.58
N GLY A 128 -4.46 5.04 -1.52
CA GLY A 128 -4.22 4.79 -2.93
C GLY A 128 -5.35 5.35 -3.78
N SER A 129 -5.16 5.27 -5.07
CA SER A 129 -6.21 5.58 -6.04
C SER A 129 -6.01 4.68 -7.27
N GLU A 130 -7.03 4.59 -8.11
CA GLU A 130 -6.92 3.96 -9.43
C GLU A 130 -5.97 4.72 -10.37
N ARG A 131 -5.61 5.98 -10.02
CA ARG A 131 -4.62 6.77 -10.76
C ARG A 131 -3.22 6.39 -10.33
N ASN A 132 -2.31 6.32 -11.27
CA ASN A 132 -0.95 5.91 -11.08
C ASN A 132 0.05 7.04 -11.39
N GLY A 133 1.27 6.87 -10.86
CA GLY A 133 2.40 7.75 -11.15
C GLY A 133 2.39 9.07 -10.37
N LEU A 134 3.44 9.84 -10.59
CA LEU A 134 3.72 11.07 -9.87
C LEU A 134 2.67 12.17 -10.11
N ALA A 135 2.09 12.22 -11.32
CA ALA A 135 1.09 13.22 -11.68
C ALA A 135 -0.22 13.13 -10.85
N ALA A 136 -0.47 11.98 -10.23
CA ALA A 136 -1.60 11.77 -9.34
C ALA A 136 -1.27 12.04 -7.86
N ALA A 137 -0.03 12.42 -7.53
CA ALA A 137 0.41 12.67 -6.15
C ALA A 137 -0.36 13.84 -5.51
N SER A 138 -0.67 13.70 -4.23
CA SER A 138 -1.40 14.70 -3.44
C SER A 138 -0.89 14.72 -2.00
N ALA A 139 -0.69 15.91 -1.45
CA ALA A 139 -0.31 16.10 -0.05
C ALA A 139 -1.37 15.56 0.93
N GLN A 140 -2.62 15.46 0.50
CA GLN A 140 -3.76 15.02 1.31
C GLN A 140 -4.02 13.51 1.23
N LEU A 141 -3.23 12.76 0.43
CA LEU A 141 -3.48 11.33 0.19
C LEU A 141 -3.54 10.50 1.48
N PHE A 142 -2.78 10.89 2.49
CA PHE A 142 -2.65 10.16 3.75
C PHE A 142 -3.62 10.62 4.84
N ASN A 143 -4.37 11.72 4.60
CA ASN A 143 -5.27 12.26 5.61
C ASN A 143 -6.33 11.24 6.02
N ASN A 144 -6.34 10.91 7.32
CA ASN A 144 -7.22 9.92 7.94
C ASN A 144 -7.06 8.48 7.41
N ALA A 145 -6.06 8.19 6.58
CA ALA A 145 -5.77 6.84 6.14
C ALA A 145 -5.25 5.98 7.29
N ALA A 146 -5.60 4.70 7.32
CA ALA A 146 -4.96 3.75 8.21
C ALA A 146 -3.53 3.47 7.69
N CYS A 147 -2.54 3.45 8.58
CA CYS A 147 -1.20 2.95 8.29
C CYS A 147 -0.89 1.76 9.19
N LEU A 148 -0.78 0.58 8.59
CA LEU A 148 -0.48 -0.66 9.29
C LEU A 148 1.03 -0.80 9.43
N LEU A 149 1.51 -0.96 10.68
CA LEU A 149 2.93 -1.02 11.04
C LEU A 149 3.29 -2.41 11.53
N THR A 150 4.48 -2.90 11.12
CA THR A 150 4.96 -4.23 11.51
C THR A 150 6.42 -4.15 11.95
N ASN A 151 6.78 -4.80 13.06
CA ASN A 151 8.14 -4.78 13.63
C ASN A 151 8.62 -6.21 13.94
N ASP A 152 8.55 -7.09 12.96
CA ASP A 152 8.91 -8.51 13.12
C ASP A 152 10.42 -8.72 13.30
N ASN A 153 11.25 -7.74 12.93
CA ASN A 153 12.70 -7.77 13.09
C ASN A 153 13.19 -7.09 14.38
N ALA A 154 12.29 -6.84 15.33
CA ALA A 154 12.57 -6.32 16.65
C ALA A 154 13.44 -5.04 16.68
N ALA A 155 13.13 -4.08 15.81
CA ALA A 155 13.71 -2.75 15.87
C ALA A 155 13.44 -2.12 17.26
N PRO A 156 14.32 -1.27 17.78
CA PRO A 156 14.16 -0.64 19.08
C PRO A 156 12.83 0.08 19.26
N ALA A 157 12.27 0.05 20.46
CA ALA A 157 10.98 0.68 20.77
C ALA A 157 10.98 2.18 20.46
N GLU A 158 12.11 2.86 20.61
CA GLU A 158 12.27 4.27 20.26
C GLU A 158 12.11 4.50 18.75
N SER A 159 12.73 3.65 17.93
CA SER A 159 12.59 3.70 16.46
C SER A 159 11.15 3.45 16.02
N ALA A 160 10.48 2.47 16.64
CA ALA A 160 9.07 2.19 16.40
C ALA A 160 8.19 3.38 16.78
N ALA A 161 8.41 4.00 17.94
CA ALA A 161 7.66 5.17 18.37
C ALA A 161 7.92 6.40 17.45
N ALA A 162 9.15 6.59 16.97
CA ALA A 162 9.49 7.65 16.03
C ALA A 162 8.76 7.47 14.70
N LEU A 163 8.72 6.24 14.15
CA LEU A 163 7.99 5.94 12.93
C LEU A 163 6.46 6.10 13.08
N ASP A 164 5.92 5.73 14.23
CA ASP A 164 4.51 5.94 14.57
C ASP A 164 4.15 7.44 14.54
N ARG A 165 4.97 8.29 15.19
CA ARG A 165 4.79 9.75 15.15
C ARG A 165 4.94 10.30 13.74
N PHE A 166 5.88 9.77 12.95
CA PHE A 166 6.06 10.15 11.55
C PHE A 166 4.78 9.96 10.74
N TRP A 167 4.18 8.77 10.75
CA TRP A 167 2.96 8.50 10.01
C TRP A 167 1.77 9.35 10.50
N LYS A 168 1.67 9.59 11.81
CA LYS A 168 0.67 10.51 12.38
C LYS A 168 0.89 11.95 11.93
N SER A 169 2.15 12.39 11.76
CA SER A 169 2.47 13.74 11.31
C SER A 169 2.00 14.05 9.89
N VAL A 170 1.94 13.04 9.02
CA VAL A 170 1.40 13.14 7.65
C VAL A 170 -0.09 12.82 7.55
N GLY A 171 -0.77 12.65 8.70
CA GLY A 171 -2.23 12.53 8.77
C GLY A 171 -2.77 11.11 8.90
N CYS A 172 -1.92 10.08 9.00
CA CYS A 172 -2.37 8.71 9.17
C CYS A 172 -2.86 8.39 10.59
N ARG A 173 -3.74 7.38 10.67
CA ARG A 173 -4.05 6.63 11.90
C ARG A 173 -3.25 5.34 11.87
N THR A 174 -2.43 5.10 12.89
CA THR A 174 -1.52 3.94 12.91
C THR A 174 -2.11 2.76 13.69
N ALA A 175 -1.80 1.54 13.23
CA ALA A 175 -2.09 0.31 13.96
C ALA A 175 -0.91 -0.66 13.83
N TRP A 176 -0.54 -1.32 14.95
CA TRP A 176 0.57 -2.26 15.01
C TRP A 176 0.08 -3.70 14.97
N MET A 177 0.76 -4.54 14.20
CA MET A 177 0.51 -5.97 14.11
C MET A 177 1.76 -6.72 13.62
N SER A 178 1.77 -8.04 13.66
CA SER A 178 2.82 -8.81 12.99
C SER A 178 2.63 -8.80 11.47
N ALA A 179 3.70 -9.02 10.70
CA ALA A 179 3.63 -9.12 9.25
C ALA A 179 2.68 -10.24 8.79
N ALA A 180 2.60 -11.33 9.56
CA ALA A 180 1.67 -12.43 9.29
C ALA A 180 0.20 -11.98 9.40
N VAL A 181 -0.15 -11.35 10.52
CA VAL A 181 -1.51 -10.82 10.75
C VAL A 181 -1.86 -9.75 9.72
N HIS A 182 -0.90 -8.88 9.36
CA HIS A 182 -1.07 -7.90 8.30
C HIS A 182 -1.48 -8.55 6.97
N ASP A 183 -0.70 -9.53 6.50
CA ASP A 183 -0.91 -10.13 5.19
C ASP A 183 -2.22 -10.93 5.11
N GLU A 184 -2.62 -11.58 6.21
CA GLU A 184 -3.92 -12.22 6.35
C GLU A 184 -5.09 -11.22 6.37
N LEU A 185 -4.91 -10.09 7.05
CA LEU A 185 -5.91 -9.02 7.09
C LEU A 185 -6.14 -8.44 5.70
N VAL A 186 -5.06 -7.97 5.02
CA VAL A 186 -5.19 -7.33 3.71
C VAL A 186 -5.62 -8.31 2.62
N ALA A 187 -5.34 -9.61 2.76
CA ALA A 187 -5.89 -10.63 1.88
C ALA A 187 -7.43 -10.57 1.84
N ARG A 188 -8.10 -10.39 3.00
CA ARG A 188 -9.56 -10.32 3.10
C ARG A 188 -10.12 -8.96 2.75
N ILE A 189 -9.52 -7.86 3.24
CA ILE A 189 -10.15 -6.53 3.15
C ILE A 189 -9.71 -5.72 1.92
N SER A 190 -8.67 -6.16 1.21
CA SER A 190 -8.11 -5.45 0.06
C SER A 190 -7.92 -6.34 -1.16
N HIS A 191 -7.17 -7.45 -1.04
CA HIS A 191 -6.78 -8.26 -2.19
C HIS A 191 -7.96 -9.07 -2.75
N LEU A 192 -8.73 -9.73 -1.88
CA LEU A 192 -9.93 -10.44 -2.29
C LEU A 192 -10.96 -9.52 -2.96
N PRO A 193 -11.34 -8.37 -2.40
CA PRO A 193 -12.23 -7.41 -3.05
C PRO A 193 -11.78 -7.02 -4.46
N HIS A 194 -10.47 -6.82 -4.67
CA HIS A 194 -9.93 -6.52 -5.99
C HIS A 194 -10.12 -7.67 -6.98
N LEU A 195 -9.82 -8.91 -6.56
CA LEU A 195 -10.01 -10.09 -7.40
C LEU A 195 -11.49 -10.35 -7.75
N ILE A 196 -12.38 -10.12 -6.79
CA ILE A 196 -13.83 -10.22 -7.03
C ILE A 196 -14.28 -9.17 -8.04
N ALA A 197 -13.82 -7.92 -7.89
CA ALA A 197 -14.10 -6.85 -8.85
C ALA A 197 -13.56 -7.17 -10.24
N ALA A 198 -12.35 -7.71 -10.34
CA ALA A 198 -11.75 -8.14 -11.62
C ALA A 198 -12.54 -9.30 -12.25
N SER A 199 -12.97 -10.28 -11.45
CA SER A 199 -13.81 -11.38 -11.91
C SER A 199 -15.18 -10.86 -12.39
N ALA A 200 -15.83 -9.99 -11.63
CA ALA A 200 -17.09 -9.36 -12.01
C ALA A 200 -16.95 -8.58 -13.33
N ALA A 201 -15.89 -7.77 -13.49
CA ALA A 201 -15.63 -7.05 -14.73
C ALA A 201 -15.50 -8.00 -15.93
N ARG A 202 -14.77 -9.11 -15.80
CA ARG A 202 -14.59 -10.12 -16.85
C ARG A 202 -15.88 -10.84 -17.24
N VAL A 203 -16.78 -11.06 -16.28
CA VAL A 203 -18.05 -11.75 -16.51
C VAL A 203 -19.11 -10.79 -17.06
N CYS A 204 -19.28 -9.62 -16.42
CA CYS A 204 -20.33 -8.66 -16.77
C CYS A 204 -20.03 -7.89 -18.05
N LEU A 205 -18.76 -7.76 -18.45
CA LEU A 205 -18.34 -6.99 -19.61
C LEU A 205 -17.74 -7.86 -20.71
N LYS A 206 -18.25 -9.10 -20.88
CA LYS A 206 -17.85 -9.97 -22.01
C LYS A 206 -18.14 -9.30 -23.34
N ASP A 207 -19.27 -8.63 -23.47
CA ASP A 207 -19.54 -7.67 -24.52
C ASP A 207 -19.44 -6.24 -23.95
N PRO A 208 -18.34 -5.51 -24.26
CA PRO A 208 -18.15 -4.15 -23.75
C PRO A 208 -19.29 -3.18 -24.14
N SER A 209 -20.02 -3.47 -25.21
CA SER A 209 -21.15 -2.63 -25.65
C SER A 209 -22.33 -2.63 -24.68
N GLU A 210 -22.47 -3.70 -23.88
CA GLU A 210 -23.50 -3.81 -22.85
C GLU A 210 -23.22 -2.90 -21.66
N GLY A 211 -21.96 -2.49 -21.45
CA GLY A 211 -21.55 -1.59 -20.37
C GLY A 211 -22.29 -0.24 -20.37
N ARG A 212 -22.77 0.21 -21.54
CA ARG A 212 -23.59 1.44 -21.68
C ARG A 212 -24.94 1.38 -20.96
N PHE A 213 -25.43 0.17 -20.69
CA PHE A 213 -26.68 -0.06 -19.94
C PHE A 213 -26.45 -0.26 -18.44
N GLY A 214 -25.16 -0.35 -18.00
CA GLY A 214 -24.80 -0.54 -16.61
C GLY A 214 -25.06 0.70 -15.78
N GLY A 215 -25.69 0.52 -14.62
CA GLY A 215 -25.91 1.56 -13.62
C GLY A 215 -24.73 1.74 -12.64
N GLY A 216 -25.01 2.45 -11.53
CA GLY A 216 -24.04 2.67 -10.44
C GLY A 216 -23.47 1.36 -9.89
N GLY A 217 -24.32 0.33 -9.72
CA GLY A 217 -23.88 -0.97 -9.20
C GLY A 217 -22.75 -1.59 -10.01
N LEU A 218 -22.85 -1.60 -11.34
CA LEU A 218 -21.77 -2.11 -12.20
C LEU A 218 -20.48 -1.31 -12.01
N ARG A 219 -20.58 0.03 -12.05
CA ARG A 219 -19.42 0.93 -11.90
C ARG A 219 -18.75 0.77 -10.55
N ASP A 220 -19.52 0.77 -9.47
CA ASP A 220 -18.98 0.70 -8.12
C ASP A 220 -18.33 -0.65 -7.84
N THR A 221 -18.97 -1.74 -8.27
CA THR A 221 -18.44 -3.11 -8.07
C THR A 221 -17.17 -3.35 -8.88
N THR A 222 -17.06 -2.81 -10.11
CA THR A 222 -15.91 -3.07 -10.98
C THR A 222 -14.83 -1.99 -10.91
N ARG A 223 -15.06 -0.87 -10.23
CA ARG A 223 -14.16 0.30 -10.20
C ARG A 223 -12.72 -0.03 -9.86
N VAL A 224 -12.51 -0.82 -8.82
CA VAL A 224 -11.15 -1.16 -8.36
C VAL A 224 -10.42 -2.11 -9.31
N ALA A 225 -11.11 -2.81 -10.21
CA ALA A 225 -10.49 -3.64 -11.25
C ALA A 225 -9.69 -2.82 -12.28
N ALA A 226 -9.85 -1.48 -12.31
CA ALA A 226 -9.06 -0.58 -13.16
C ALA A 226 -7.64 -0.32 -12.62
N GLY A 227 -7.25 -0.88 -11.48
CA GLY A 227 -5.90 -0.79 -10.94
C GLY A 227 -4.85 -1.38 -11.90
N ASN A 228 -3.58 -0.93 -11.74
CA ASN A 228 -2.48 -1.40 -12.58
C ASN A 228 -2.29 -2.92 -12.49
N PRO A 229 -2.40 -3.68 -13.60
CA PRO A 229 -2.41 -5.14 -13.57
C PRO A 229 -1.06 -5.75 -13.18
N GLU A 230 0.07 -5.13 -13.54
CA GLU A 230 1.40 -5.61 -13.16
C GLU A 230 1.61 -5.52 -11.65
N MET A 231 1.23 -4.39 -11.05
CA MET A 231 1.29 -4.18 -9.61
C MET A 231 0.39 -5.17 -8.86
N TRP A 232 -0.84 -5.37 -9.34
CA TRP A 232 -1.78 -6.28 -8.69
C TRP A 232 -1.37 -7.75 -8.86
N ALA A 233 -0.80 -8.12 -10.00
CA ALA A 233 -0.26 -9.47 -10.19
C ALA A 233 0.86 -9.76 -9.18
N GLU A 234 1.77 -8.81 -8.94
CA GLU A 234 2.80 -8.93 -7.90
C GLU A 234 2.15 -9.09 -6.51
N ILE A 235 1.25 -8.19 -6.12
CA ILE A 235 0.60 -8.20 -4.79
C ILE A 235 -0.09 -9.55 -4.51
N VAL A 236 -0.92 -10.02 -5.44
CA VAL A 236 -1.70 -11.26 -5.21
C VAL A 236 -0.83 -12.51 -5.26
N THR A 237 0.22 -12.52 -6.09
CA THR A 237 1.16 -13.64 -6.17
C THR A 237 2.01 -13.73 -4.91
N GLU A 238 2.51 -12.62 -4.42
CA GLU A 238 3.36 -12.56 -3.24
C GLU A 238 2.57 -12.81 -1.94
N ASN A 239 1.28 -12.47 -1.90
CA ASN A 239 0.39 -12.79 -0.78
C ASN A 239 -0.48 -14.03 -0.99
N ARG A 240 -0.11 -14.91 -1.94
CA ARG A 240 -0.92 -16.07 -2.35
C ARG A 240 -1.30 -17.00 -1.20
N GLU A 241 -0.39 -17.22 -0.24
CA GLU A 241 -0.63 -18.14 0.88
C GLU A 241 -1.82 -17.67 1.75
N ALA A 242 -1.86 -16.37 2.08
CA ALA A 242 -2.96 -15.79 2.83
C ALA A 242 -4.24 -15.65 1.98
N LEU A 243 -4.09 -15.43 0.66
CA LEU A 243 -5.21 -15.13 -0.23
C LEU A 243 -5.99 -16.37 -0.68
N VAL A 244 -5.34 -17.55 -0.74
CA VAL A 244 -6.01 -18.80 -1.15
C VAL A 244 -7.20 -19.15 -0.25
N VAL A 245 -7.12 -18.89 1.06
CA VAL A 245 -8.19 -19.21 2.01
C VAL A 245 -9.46 -18.42 1.70
N PRO A 246 -9.45 -17.06 1.73
CA PRO A 246 -10.66 -16.29 1.47
C PRO A 246 -11.20 -16.46 0.04
N ILE A 247 -10.37 -16.79 -0.94
CA ILE A 247 -10.86 -17.15 -2.29
C ILE A 247 -11.69 -18.44 -2.25
N LYS A 248 -11.21 -19.49 -1.57
CA LYS A 248 -11.95 -20.74 -1.44
C LYS A 248 -13.28 -20.53 -0.70
N GLU A 249 -13.28 -19.77 0.37
CA GLU A 249 -14.49 -19.39 1.10
C GLU A 249 -15.49 -18.67 0.18
N THR A 250 -15.04 -17.73 -0.62
CA THR A 250 -15.89 -17.02 -1.60
C THR A 250 -16.47 -17.96 -2.67
N ILE A 251 -15.68 -18.94 -3.14
CA ILE A 251 -16.17 -19.92 -4.12
C ILE A 251 -17.30 -20.75 -3.50
N VAL A 252 -17.15 -21.20 -2.25
CA VAL A 252 -18.20 -21.95 -1.53
C VAL A 252 -19.46 -21.12 -1.36
N ASP A 253 -19.34 -19.87 -0.94
CA ASP A 253 -20.45 -18.93 -0.76
C ASP A 253 -21.20 -18.66 -2.08
N LEU A 254 -20.47 -18.49 -3.19
CA LEU A 254 -21.06 -18.34 -4.53
C LEU A 254 -21.74 -19.64 -5.02
N GLN A 255 -21.23 -20.82 -4.66
CA GLN A 255 -21.86 -22.09 -4.98
C GLN A 255 -23.15 -22.29 -4.19
N GLU A 256 -23.22 -21.81 -2.98
CA GLU A 256 -24.43 -21.85 -2.14
C GLU A 256 -25.56 -21.04 -2.76
N ILE A 257 -25.32 -19.76 -3.08
CA ILE A 257 -26.34 -18.93 -3.74
C ILE A 257 -26.75 -19.48 -5.09
N LEU A 258 -25.80 -20.01 -5.89
CA LEU A 258 -26.12 -20.68 -7.16
C LEU A 258 -27.12 -21.82 -6.95
N THR A 259 -26.89 -22.66 -5.92
CA THR A 259 -27.80 -23.77 -5.58
C THR A 259 -29.20 -23.30 -5.24
N TYR A 260 -29.33 -22.19 -4.51
CA TYR A 260 -30.65 -21.61 -4.19
C TYR A 260 -31.36 -21.10 -5.44
N LEU A 261 -30.64 -20.44 -6.33
CA LEU A 261 -31.20 -19.94 -7.60
C LEU A 261 -31.64 -21.08 -8.53
N GLU A 262 -30.86 -22.15 -8.65
CA GLU A 262 -31.22 -23.33 -9.47
C GLU A 262 -32.48 -24.03 -8.96
N LYS A 263 -32.73 -24.01 -7.65
CA LYS A 263 -33.93 -24.58 -7.04
C LYS A 263 -35.11 -23.60 -6.99
N GLY A 264 -34.92 -22.34 -7.33
CA GLY A 264 -35.96 -21.31 -7.15
C GLY A 264 -36.28 -21.02 -5.70
N ASP A 265 -35.34 -21.30 -4.76
CA ASP A 265 -35.56 -21.17 -3.33
C ASP A 265 -35.45 -19.68 -2.92
N HIS A 266 -36.59 -19.00 -2.98
CA HIS A 266 -36.69 -17.57 -2.66
C HIS A 266 -36.38 -17.29 -1.18
N GLU A 267 -36.79 -18.15 -0.25
CA GLU A 267 -36.59 -17.93 1.18
C GLU A 267 -35.11 -17.95 1.54
N LYS A 268 -34.39 -18.99 1.11
CA LYS A 268 -32.94 -19.07 1.33
C LYS A 268 -32.13 -17.99 0.57
N THR A 269 -32.57 -17.62 -0.63
CA THR A 269 -31.98 -16.50 -1.35
C THR A 269 -32.11 -15.19 -0.54
N LEU A 270 -33.27 -14.95 0.04
CA LEU A 270 -33.53 -13.76 0.87
C LEU A 270 -32.70 -13.78 2.16
N GLU A 271 -32.60 -14.93 2.83
CA GLU A 271 -31.77 -15.11 4.03
C GLU A 271 -30.29 -14.78 3.72
N TRP A 272 -29.74 -15.30 2.63
CA TRP A 272 -28.36 -15.04 2.19
C TRP A 272 -28.11 -13.55 1.95
N LEU A 273 -29.03 -12.86 1.25
CA LEU A 273 -28.94 -11.41 1.01
C LEU A 273 -29.05 -10.60 2.30
N HIS A 274 -29.90 -11.02 3.25
CA HIS A 274 -30.01 -10.37 4.55
C HIS A 274 -28.72 -10.49 5.36
N ALA A 275 -28.07 -11.64 5.37
CA ALA A 275 -26.79 -11.84 6.05
C ALA A 275 -25.70 -10.90 5.48
N ALA A 276 -25.61 -10.82 4.16
CA ALA A 276 -24.65 -9.91 3.50
C ALA A 276 -24.94 -8.43 3.84
N LYS A 277 -26.22 -8.04 3.83
CA LYS A 277 -26.61 -6.68 4.22
C LYS A 277 -26.24 -6.36 5.68
N GLN A 278 -26.52 -7.26 6.61
CA GLN A 278 -26.16 -7.07 8.02
C GLN A 278 -24.65 -6.86 8.20
N GLN A 279 -23.82 -7.69 7.55
CA GLN A 279 -22.37 -7.53 7.59
C GLN A 279 -21.92 -6.17 6.99
N ARG A 280 -22.51 -5.77 5.86
CA ARG A 280 -22.20 -4.47 5.23
C ARG A 280 -22.58 -3.29 6.10
N ASP A 281 -23.71 -3.36 6.80
CA ASP A 281 -24.19 -2.29 7.66
C ASP A 281 -23.25 -2.03 8.85
N THR A 282 -22.47 -3.02 9.30
CA THR A 282 -21.46 -2.82 10.36
C THR A 282 -20.36 -1.81 9.96
N LEU A 283 -20.04 -1.70 8.66
CA LEU A 283 -19.04 -0.74 8.19
C LEU A 283 -19.49 0.71 8.39
N ASN A 284 -20.78 1.00 8.39
CA ASN A 284 -21.30 2.36 8.55
C ASN A 284 -20.99 2.97 9.92
N HIS A 285 -20.61 2.13 10.90
CA HIS A 285 -20.23 2.54 12.26
C HIS A 285 -18.70 2.70 12.44
N LEU A 286 -17.90 2.37 11.41
CA LEU A 286 -16.45 2.39 11.49
C LEU A 286 -15.79 3.59 10.77
N PHE A 287 -16.57 4.31 9.94
CA PHE A 287 -16.11 5.45 9.13
C PHE A 287 -16.88 6.74 9.42
#